data_13f87aa0500524494bca49307127b9a0
#
_entry.id   13f87aa0500524494bca49307127b9a0
#
_cell.length_a   1.000
_cell.length_b   1.000
_cell.length_c   1.000
_cell.angle_alpha   90.00
_cell.angle_beta   90.00
_cell.angle_gamma   90.00
#
_symmetry.space_group_name_H-M   'P 1'
#
loop_
_entity.id
_entity.type
_entity.pdbx_description
1 polymer ?
#
loop_
_entity_poly.entity_id
_entity_poly.type
_entity_poly.pdbx_seq_one_letter_code
_entity_poly.pdbx_strand_id
1 'polypeptide(L)'
;RYIITILYVFLITPRIQAQSVHFDNRMTEFLITTLLEKIYIQTDKPYYVVEDTIWMKAYVVNAQIHQPSPSNFVYIELINRLDSVEKRIKIRKENHAFCGYITLDKKLIPGEYVLRAYTNWMRNESPDYFFQKTITIGRIMQTPKILTVTYYPDEEGKLRTIAKYTYNDGSPVKNCRIDFDYNKGGKKYRKRYTLTNSQGEIELQIRQGDSPEKQQLSATVFDDKGGIA
;
A
#
# COMPACT_ATOMS: atom_id res chain seq x y z
N ARG A 1 -27.99 -56.26 -46.29
CA ARG A 1 -27.30 -54.96 -46.45
C ARG A 1 -27.07 -54.27 -45.10
N TYR A 2 -28.01 -54.34 -44.21
CA TYR A 2 -27.89 -53.68 -42.89
C TYR A 2 -26.98 -54.36 -41.87
N ILE A 3 -26.77 -55.65 -41.97
CA ILE A 3 -25.89 -56.44 -41.08
C ILE A 3 -24.42 -56.10 -41.30
N ILE A 4 -23.99 -55.82 -42.53
CA ILE A 4 -22.63 -55.43 -42.87
C ILE A 4 -22.31 -54.02 -42.35
N THR A 5 -23.29 -53.11 -42.38
CA THR A 5 -23.12 -51.75 -41.89
C THR A 5 -22.97 -51.71 -40.38
N ILE A 6 -23.67 -52.50 -39.61
CA ILE A 6 -23.57 -52.65 -38.15
C ILE A 6 -22.21 -53.24 -37.75
N LEU A 7 -21.70 -54.20 -38.50
CA LEU A 7 -20.39 -54.78 -38.22
C LEU A 7 -19.22 -53.78 -38.44
N TYR A 8 -19.37 -52.84 -39.39
CA TYR A 8 -18.36 -51.79 -39.66
C TYR A 8 -18.32 -50.71 -38.57
N VAL A 9 -19.45 -50.37 -37.97
CA VAL A 9 -19.52 -49.42 -36.88
C VAL A 9 -18.89 -49.97 -35.58
N PHE A 10 -19.00 -51.26 -35.32
CA PHE A 10 -18.38 -51.92 -34.15
C PHE A 10 -16.85 -52.08 -34.25
N LEU A 11 -16.26 -51.98 -35.44
CA LEU A 11 -14.80 -52.09 -35.64
C LEU A 11 -14.06 -50.75 -35.50
N ILE A 12 -14.79 -49.61 -35.50
CA ILE A 12 -14.19 -48.27 -35.44
C ILE A 12 -14.14 -47.70 -34.01
N THR A 13 -15.04 -48.13 -33.11
CA THR A 13 -15.17 -47.56 -31.76
C THR A 13 -14.02 -47.86 -30.79
N PRO A 14 -13.28 -48.97 -30.82
CA PRO A 14 -12.21 -49.23 -29.84
C PRO A 14 -10.93 -48.43 -30.07
N ARG A 15 -10.71 -47.89 -31.30
CA ARG A 15 -9.48 -47.13 -31.57
C ARG A 15 -9.41 -45.73 -30.99
N ILE A 16 -10.55 -45.13 -30.72
CA ILE A 16 -10.60 -43.75 -30.15
C ILE A 16 -10.28 -43.76 -28.66
N GLN A 17 -10.66 -44.78 -27.90
CA GLN A 17 -10.37 -44.92 -26.49
C GLN A 17 -8.89 -45.16 -26.17
N ALA A 18 -8.14 -45.84 -27.07
CA ALA A 18 -6.73 -46.13 -26.85
C ALA A 18 -5.84 -44.88 -26.95
N GLN A 19 -6.23 -43.87 -27.72
CA GLN A 19 -5.47 -42.64 -27.87
C GLN A 19 -5.61 -41.69 -26.66
N SER A 20 -6.79 -41.61 -26.06
CA SER A 20 -7.02 -40.77 -24.87
C SER A 20 -6.25 -41.29 -23.65
N VAL A 21 -6.29 -42.60 -23.41
CA VAL A 21 -5.57 -43.22 -22.28
C VAL A 21 -4.05 -43.04 -22.39
N HIS A 22 -3.50 -43.13 -23.63
CA HIS A 22 -2.07 -42.95 -23.83
C HIS A 22 -1.63 -41.47 -23.65
N PHE A 23 -2.46 -40.52 -24.03
CA PHE A 23 -2.22 -39.10 -23.81
C PHE A 23 -2.25 -38.76 -22.30
N ASP A 24 -3.25 -39.24 -21.57
CA ASP A 24 -3.39 -39.05 -20.12
C ASP A 24 -2.19 -39.62 -19.35
N ASN A 25 -1.71 -40.78 -19.71
CA ASN A 25 -0.53 -41.40 -19.09
C ASN A 25 0.74 -40.57 -19.33
N ARG A 26 0.96 -40.10 -20.54
CA ARG A 26 2.13 -39.26 -20.87
C ARG A 26 2.06 -37.91 -20.19
N MET A 27 0.88 -37.31 -20.10
CA MET A 27 0.67 -36.07 -19.39
C MET A 27 0.93 -36.26 -17.89
N THR A 28 0.41 -37.32 -17.30
CA THR A 28 0.63 -37.66 -15.89
C THR A 28 2.10 -37.91 -15.60
N GLU A 29 2.80 -38.64 -16.43
CA GLU A 29 4.24 -38.88 -16.31
C GLU A 29 5.05 -37.60 -16.44
N PHE A 30 4.75 -36.75 -17.41
CA PHE A 30 5.35 -35.42 -17.56
C PHE A 30 5.13 -34.55 -16.29
N LEU A 31 3.91 -34.52 -15.78
CA LEU A 31 3.55 -33.76 -14.59
C LEU A 31 4.28 -34.25 -13.33
N ILE A 32 4.46 -35.58 -13.17
CA ILE A 32 5.19 -36.18 -12.03
C ILE A 32 6.70 -35.95 -12.14
N THR A 33 7.25 -35.97 -13.36
CA THR A 33 8.70 -35.83 -13.57
C THR A 33 9.16 -34.38 -13.63
N THR A 34 8.27 -33.44 -13.95
CA THR A 34 8.60 -32.02 -14.01
C THR A 34 8.44 -31.39 -12.65
N LEU A 35 9.51 -30.82 -12.08
CA LEU A 35 9.47 -30.10 -10.83
C LEU A 35 8.82 -28.72 -11.05
N LEU A 36 7.51 -28.63 -10.83
CA LEU A 36 6.80 -27.36 -10.77
C LEU A 36 6.71 -26.91 -9.33
N GLU A 37 7.26 -25.74 -9.03
CA GLU A 37 7.23 -25.18 -7.69
C GLU A 37 6.06 -24.22 -7.52
N LYS A 38 5.49 -24.19 -6.31
CA LYS A 38 4.48 -23.23 -5.89
C LYS A 38 4.88 -22.62 -4.57
N ILE A 39 4.78 -21.28 -4.49
CA ILE A 39 5.09 -20.53 -3.28
C ILE A 39 3.80 -20.00 -2.66
N TYR A 40 3.76 -20.04 -1.34
CA TYR A 40 2.78 -19.32 -0.54
C TYR A 40 3.51 -18.52 0.54
N ILE A 41 3.13 -17.23 0.71
CA ILE A 41 3.67 -16.37 1.75
C ILE A 41 2.57 -15.94 2.70
N GLN A 42 2.79 -16.21 3.97
CA GLN A 42 2.03 -15.66 5.07
C GLN A 42 2.76 -14.44 5.61
N THR A 43 2.04 -13.33 5.74
CA THR A 43 2.51 -12.10 6.36
C THR A 43 1.83 -11.91 7.72
N ASP A 44 2.47 -11.22 8.64
CA ASP A 44 1.98 -10.99 10.01
C ASP A 44 0.77 -10.04 10.06
N LYS A 45 0.66 -9.12 9.09
CA LYS A 45 -0.43 -8.13 9.02
C LYS A 45 -1.04 -8.06 7.62
N PRO A 46 -2.30 -7.62 7.50
CA PRO A 46 -2.94 -7.39 6.21
C PRO A 46 -2.56 -6.05 5.57
N TYR A 47 -2.09 -5.06 6.35
CA TYR A 47 -1.64 -3.74 5.90
C TYR A 47 -0.47 -3.26 6.78
N TYR A 48 0.30 -2.32 6.27
CA TYR A 48 1.49 -1.77 6.92
C TYR A 48 1.53 -0.25 6.82
N VAL A 49 2.41 0.36 7.61
CA VAL A 49 2.75 1.77 7.48
C VAL A 49 4.24 1.93 7.19
N VAL A 50 4.65 3.08 6.66
CA VAL A 50 6.08 3.40 6.49
C VAL A 50 6.80 3.27 7.84
N GLU A 51 8.06 2.85 7.81
CA GLU A 51 8.88 2.53 8.99
C GLU A 51 8.48 1.23 9.73
N ASP A 52 7.41 0.54 9.28
CA ASP A 52 7.02 -0.77 9.79
C ASP A 52 7.90 -1.89 9.20
N THR A 53 7.78 -3.08 9.75
CA THR A 53 8.47 -4.27 9.25
C THR A 53 7.44 -5.32 8.85
N ILE A 54 7.55 -5.80 7.62
CA ILE A 54 6.77 -6.93 7.12
C ILE A 54 7.46 -8.20 7.54
N TRP A 55 6.93 -8.89 8.55
CA TRP A 55 7.37 -10.23 8.91
C TRP A 55 6.67 -11.25 8.04
N MET A 56 7.40 -12.23 7.55
CA MET A 56 6.84 -13.20 6.64
C MET A 56 7.42 -14.59 6.79
N LYS A 57 6.58 -15.57 6.46
CA LYS A 57 6.96 -16.97 6.37
C LYS A 57 6.50 -17.52 5.02
N ALA A 58 7.45 -17.99 4.23
CA ALA A 58 7.17 -18.58 2.92
C ALA A 58 7.32 -20.10 2.98
N TYR A 59 6.49 -20.77 2.18
CA TYR A 59 6.50 -22.21 1.97
C TYR A 59 6.63 -22.46 0.49
N VAL A 60 7.50 -23.40 0.12
CA VAL A 60 7.69 -23.82 -1.26
C VAL A 60 7.45 -25.32 -1.35
N VAL A 61 6.52 -25.68 -2.20
CA VAL A 61 6.13 -27.07 -2.43
C VAL A 61 6.16 -27.40 -3.92
N ASN A 62 6.26 -28.67 -4.22
CA ASN A 62 5.93 -29.15 -5.56
C ASN A 62 4.42 -28.91 -5.79
N ALA A 63 4.07 -28.26 -6.90
CA ALA A 63 2.70 -27.83 -7.19
C ALA A 63 1.70 -28.99 -7.33
N GLN A 64 2.18 -30.19 -7.63
CA GLN A 64 1.33 -31.34 -7.91
C GLN A 64 1.17 -32.28 -6.72
N ILE A 65 2.28 -32.67 -6.11
CA ILE A 65 2.29 -33.66 -5.03
C ILE A 65 2.31 -32.99 -3.64
N HIS A 66 2.42 -31.66 -3.60
CA HIS A 66 2.43 -30.83 -2.38
C HIS A 66 3.54 -31.21 -1.36
N GLN A 67 4.56 -31.93 -1.81
CA GLN A 67 5.74 -32.21 -0.99
C GLN A 67 6.68 -31.00 -0.94
N PRO A 68 7.46 -30.82 0.13
CA PRO A 68 8.44 -29.74 0.22
C PRO A 68 9.38 -29.73 -0.99
N SER A 69 9.58 -28.57 -1.59
CA SER A 69 10.50 -28.40 -2.70
C SER A 69 11.97 -28.58 -2.25
N PRO A 70 12.86 -29.07 -3.11
CA PRO A 70 14.30 -29.11 -2.86
C PRO A 70 14.96 -27.72 -2.86
N SER A 71 14.31 -26.67 -3.35
CA SER A 71 14.87 -25.31 -3.38
C SER A 71 15.28 -24.82 -1.99
N ASN A 72 16.49 -24.26 -1.87
CA ASN A 72 17.08 -23.81 -0.61
C ASN A 72 16.93 -22.30 -0.39
N PHE A 73 16.54 -21.54 -1.41
CA PHE A 73 16.41 -20.08 -1.35
C PHE A 73 15.15 -19.61 -2.01
N VAL A 74 14.51 -18.59 -1.40
CA VAL A 74 13.40 -17.82 -1.99
C VAL A 74 13.85 -16.37 -2.13
N TYR A 75 13.56 -15.78 -3.27
CA TYR A 75 13.72 -14.35 -3.53
C TYR A 75 12.37 -13.67 -3.33
N ILE A 76 12.35 -12.59 -2.58
CA ILE A 76 11.14 -11.81 -2.33
C ILE A 76 11.42 -10.35 -2.67
N GLU A 77 10.51 -9.75 -3.42
CA GLU A 77 10.60 -8.39 -3.92
C GLU A 77 9.37 -7.59 -3.50
N LEU A 78 9.60 -6.36 -3.07
CA LEU A 78 8.57 -5.36 -2.88
C LEU A 78 8.60 -4.43 -4.09
N ILE A 79 7.50 -4.38 -4.84
CA ILE A 79 7.39 -3.69 -6.13
C ILE A 79 6.35 -2.59 -5.99
N ASN A 80 6.68 -1.39 -6.46
CA ASN A 80 5.79 -0.24 -6.45
C ASN A 80 4.82 -0.25 -7.66
N ARG A 81 3.91 0.72 -7.73
CA ARG A 81 2.93 0.88 -8.82
C ARG A 81 3.54 1.17 -10.21
N LEU A 82 4.81 1.57 -10.25
CA LEU A 82 5.54 1.82 -11.49
C LEU A 82 6.34 0.59 -11.94
N ASP A 83 6.03 -0.59 -11.38
CA ASP A 83 6.72 -1.86 -11.61
C ASP A 83 8.23 -1.80 -11.27
N SER A 84 8.61 -0.90 -10.37
CA SER A 84 9.98 -0.76 -9.88
C SER A 84 10.18 -1.52 -8.58
N VAL A 85 11.27 -2.26 -8.49
CA VAL A 85 11.65 -3.02 -7.28
C VAL A 85 12.24 -2.07 -6.24
N GLU A 86 11.50 -1.80 -5.18
CA GLU A 86 11.94 -0.98 -4.06
C GLU A 86 12.89 -1.74 -3.12
N LYS A 87 12.59 -3.02 -2.91
CA LYS A 87 13.41 -3.86 -2.03
C LYS A 87 13.41 -5.32 -2.52
N ARG A 88 14.57 -5.97 -2.39
CA ARG A 88 14.73 -7.40 -2.69
C ARG A 88 15.49 -8.06 -1.55
N ILE A 89 14.98 -9.20 -1.10
CA ILE A 89 15.64 -10.04 -0.11
C ILE A 89 15.77 -11.48 -0.63
N LYS A 90 16.74 -12.20 -0.11
CA LYS A 90 16.97 -13.62 -0.35
C LYS A 90 16.92 -14.34 0.98
N ILE A 91 16.02 -15.30 1.12
CA ILE A 91 15.82 -16.05 2.36
C ILE A 91 16.26 -17.49 2.17
N ARG A 92 17.01 -18.02 3.12
CA ARG A 92 17.42 -19.42 3.14
C ARG A 92 16.36 -20.28 3.84
N LYS A 93 16.21 -21.53 3.39
CA LYS A 93 15.35 -22.51 4.04
C LYS A 93 15.88 -22.88 5.42
N GLU A 94 14.99 -22.86 6.41
CA GLU A 94 15.23 -23.36 7.77
C GLU A 94 13.99 -24.13 8.22
N ASN A 95 14.18 -25.35 8.73
CA ASN A 95 13.07 -26.20 9.21
C ASN A 95 11.88 -26.27 8.25
N HIS A 96 12.14 -26.53 6.96
CA HIS A 96 11.15 -26.65 5.87
C HIS A 96 10.39 -25.36 5.52
N ALA A 97 10.76 -24.21 6.07
CA ALA A 97 10.16 -22.90 5.76
C ALA A 97 11.23 -21.84 5.49
N PHE A 98 10.79 -20.69 5.00
CA PHE A 98 11.64 -19.54 4.72
C PHE A 98 11.12 -18.36 5.56
N CYS A 99 11.77 -18.07 6.68
CA CYS A 99 11.40 -16.98 7.57
C CYS A 99 12.25 -15.76 7.31
N GLY A 100 11.64 -14.59 7.17
CA GLY A 100 12.34 -13.35 6.92
C GLY A 100 11.48 -12.12 7.12
N TYR A 101 12.06 -10.96 6.84
CA TYR A 101 11.38 -9.68 6.99
C TYR A 101 11.88 -8.65 5.98
N ILE A 102 11.02 -7.66 5.71
CA ILE A 102 11.35 -6.45 4.96
C ILE A 102 11.01 -5.24 5.83
N THR A 103 11.99 -4.40 6.14
CA THR A 103 11.77 -3.11 6.78
C THR A 103 11.39 -2.08 5.74
N LEU A 104 10.31 -1.35 5.97
CA LEU A 104 9.78 -0.32 5.08
C LEU A 104 10.48 1.00 5.37
N ASP A 105 11.09 1.59 4.34
CA ASP A 105 11.80 2.84 4.50
C ASP A 105 10.82 4.02 4.64
N LYS A 106 11.22 5.04 5.43
CA LYS A 106 10.45 6.27 5.62
C LYS A 106 10.15 7.01 4.31
N LYS A 107 11.00 6.83 3.30
CA LYS A 107 10.88 7.46 1.98
C LYS A 107 9.84 6.80 1.07
N LEU A 108 9.32 5.62 1.43
CA LEU A 108 8.32 4.94 0.63
C LEU A 108 7.07 5.81 0.50
N ILE A 109 6.55 5.88 -0.71
CA ILE A 109 5.30 6.59 -1.01
C ILE A 109 4.14 5.72 -0.57
N PRO A 110 3.19 6.23 0.25
CA PRO A 110 2.00 5.46 0.60
C PRO A 110 1.23 5.00 -0.63
N GLY A 111 0.74 3.77 -0.60
CA GLY A 111 0.00 3.20 -1.72
C GLY A 111 -0.02 1.67 -1.69
N GLU A 112 -0.41 1.10 -2.83
CA GLU A 112 -0.37 -0.34 -3.04
C GLU A 112 0.98 -0.77 -3.60
N TYR A 113 1.48 -1.87 -3.09
CA TYR A 113 2.71 -2.53 -3.49
C TYR A 113 2.41 -3.99 -3.78
N VAL A 114 3.21 -4.60 -4.63
CA VAL A 114 3.15 -6.05 -4.89
C VAL A 114 4.32 -6.71 -4.19
N LEU A 115 4.00 -7.67 -3.33
CA LEU A 115 4.97 -8.62 -2.80
C LEU A 115 5.06 -9.79 -3.78
N ARG A 116 6.17 -9.91 -4.49
CA ARG A 116 6.44 -10.97 -5.45
C ARG A 116 7.49 -11.92 -4.89
N ALA A 117 7.27 -13.23 -5.08
CA ALA A 117 8.23 -14.23 -4.63
C ALA A 117 8.43 -15.35 -5.63
N TYR A 118 9.67 -15.82 -5.74
CA TYR A 118 10.06 -16.90 -6.65
C TYR A 118 11.32 -17.60 -6.13
N THR A 119 11.52 -18.82 -6.60
CA THR A 119 12.80 -19.53 -6.48
C THR A 119 13.65 -19.32 -7.72
N ASN A 120 14.92 -19.68 -7.66
CA ASN A 120 15.74 -19.66 -8.88
C ASN A 120 15.26 -20.67 -9.93
N TRP A 121 14.65 -21.78 -9.49
CA TRP A 121 14.07 -22.77 -10.38
C TRP A 121 12.86 -22.23 -11.15
N MET A 122 11.94 -21.52 -10.47
CA MET A 122 10.76 -20.92 -11.07
C MET A 122 11.08 -19.89 -12.17
N ARG A 123 12.29 -19.35 -12.20
CA ARG A 123 12.74 -18.43 -13.27
C ARG A 123 12.91 -19.09 -14.63
N ASN A 124 12.92 -20.43 -14.70
CA ASN A 124 12.91 -21.16 -15.95
C ASN A 124 11.51 -21.26 -16.57
N GLU A 125 10.49 -20.92 -15.79
CA GLU A 125 9.09 -20.89 -16.18
C GLU A 125 8.64 -19.43 -16.46
N SER A 126 7.35 -19.26 -16.79
CA SER A 126 6.79 -17.92 -16.95
C SER A 126 6.73 -17.18 -15.59
N PRO A 127 7.00 -15.85 -15.55
CA PRO A 127 6.78 -15.03 -14.37
C PRO A 127 5.35 -15.08 -13.79
N ASP A 128 4.37 -15.56 -14.56
CA ASP A 128 2.99 -15.74 -14.13
C ASP A 128 2.86 -16.81 -13.02
N TYR A 129 3.84 -17.71 -12.91
CA TYR A 129 3.90 -18.70 -11.82
C TYR A 129 4.46 -18.16 -10.52
N PHE A 130 5.01 -16.94 -10.52
CA PHE A 130 5.53 -16.32 -9.30
C PHE A 130 4.38 -15.99 -8.34
N PHE A 131 4.62 -16.17 -7.06
CA PHE A 131 3.67 -15.72 -6.05
C PHE A 131 3.57 -14.20 -6.09
N GLN A 132 2.35 -13.68 -6.08
CA GLN A 132 2.09 -12.25 -6.00
C GLN A 132 0.98 -11.98 -4.96
N LYS A 133 1.20 -10.96 -4.14
CA LYS A 133 0.24 -10.49 -3.16
C LYS A 133 0.29 -8.97 -3.08
N THR A 134 -0.87 -8.32 -3.24
CA THR A 134 -0.97 -6.87 -3.01
C THR A 134 -0.90 -6.57 -1.52
N ILE A 135 -0.09 -5.57 -1.16
CA ILE A 135 0.08 -5.06 0.19
C ILE A 135 -0.18 -3.56 0.17
N THR A 136 -1.03 -3.09 1.08
CA THR A 136 -1.27 -1.65 1.27
C THR A 136 -0.28 -1.11 2.30
N ILE A 137 0.49 -0.09 1.91
CA ILE A 137 1.40 0.64 2.78
C ILE A 137 0.85 2.05 2.97
N GLY A 138 0.48 2.38 4.19
CA GLY A 138 0.01 3.71 4.60
C GLY A 138 1.14 4.55 5.19
N ARG A 139 0.78 5.75 5.62
CA ARG A 139 1.61 6.59 6.49
C ARG A 139 0.79 6.90 7.73
N ILE A 140 1.41 6.83 8.91
CA ILE A 140 0.77 7.35 10.10
C ILE A 140 0.57 8.85 9.84
N MET A 141 -0.66 9.25 9.59
CA MET A 141 -0.99 10.65 9.68
C MET A 141 -0.75 11.06 11.14
N GLN A 142 0.05 12.10 11.33
CA GLN A 142 0.06 12.78 12.63
C GLN A 142 -1.41 13.04 12.96
N THR A 143 -1.80 12.85 14.22
CA THR A 143 -3.19 13.01 14.67
C THR A 143 -3.80 14.21 13.96
N PRO A 144 -4.89 14.03 13.19
CA PRO A 144 -5.42 15.11 12.38
C PRO A 144 -5.70 16.31 13.28
N LYS A 145 -5.19 17.45 12.86
CA LYS A 145 -5.33 18.70 13.60
C LYS A 145 -6.34 19.56 12.84
N ILE A 146 -7.17 20.25 13.56
CA ILE A 146 -8.26 21.06 13.02
C ILE A 146 -7.99 22.52 13.35
N LEU A 147 -7.97 23.39 12.33
CA LEU A 147 -7.93 24.83 12.49
C LEU A 147 -9.35 25.38 12.30
N THR A 148 -9.94 25.88 13.38
CA THR A 148 -11.25 26.52 13.35
C THR A 148 -11.05 28.02 13.48
N VAL A 149 -11.71 28.80 12.62
CA VAL A 149 -11.67 30.27 12.66
C VAL A 149 -13.05 30.78 13.01
N THR A 150 -13.14 31.59 14.10
CA THR A 150 -14.39 32.17 14.57
C THR A 150 -14.26 33.68 14.59
N TYR A 151 -15.32 34.37 14.20
CA TYR A 151 -15.39 35.81 14.13
C TYR A 151 -16.33 36.33 15.18
N TYR A 152 -15.87 37.31 15.96
CA TYR A 152 -16.66 37.99 16.98
C TYR A 152 -16.67 39.50 16.72
N PRO A 153 -17.83 40.19 16.67
CA PRO A 153 -17.85 41.62 16.64
C PRO A 153 -17.37 42.16 18.02
N ASP A 154 -16.49 43.16 18.02
CA ASP A 154 -16.14 43.89 19.22
C ASP A 154 -17.13 45.05 19.48
N GLU A 155 -16.98 45.75 20.61
CA GLU A 155 -17.84 46.85 21.01
C GLU A 155 -17.77 48.06 20.04
N GLU A 156 -16.70 48.16 19.24
CA GLU A 156 -16.50 49.18 18.22
C GLU A 156 -16.94 48.74 16.81
N GLY A 157 -17.55 47.54 16.67
CA GLY A 157 -17.98 46.97 15.39
C GLY A 157 -16.83 46.39 14.54
N LYS A 158 -15.62 46.26 15.12
CA LYS A 158 -14.50 45.59 14.48
C LYS A 158 -14.62 44.09 14.70
N LEU A 159 -14.23 43.29 13.68
CA LEU A 159 -14.23 41.84 13.83
C LEU A 159 -12.93 41.36 14.48
N ARG A 160 -13.08 40.81 15.69
CA ARG A 160 -12.04 39.97 16.32
C ARG A 160 -12.12 38.59 15.71
N THR A 161 -10.99 38.09 15.25
CA THR A 161 -10.89 36.76 14.65
C THR A 161 -10.05 35.92 15.58
N ILE A 162 -10.62 34.80 16.06
CA ILE A 162 -9.92 33.82 16.87
C ILE A 162 -9.73 32.57 16.03
N ALA A 163 -8.48 32.19 15.76
CA ALA A 163 -8.12 30.94 15.16
C ALA A 163 -7.75 29.95 16.26
N LYS A 164 -8.49 28.84 16.35
CA LYS A 164 -8.26 27.77 17.32
C LYS A 164 -7.72 26.53 16.63
N TYR A 165 -6.58 26.05 17.08
CA TYR A 165 -5.90 24.89 16.54
C TYR A 165 -5.91 23.75 17.57
N THR A 166 -6.61 22.67 17.23
CA THR A 166 -6.83 21.53 18.13
C THR A 166 -6.48 20.22 17.44
N TYR A 167 -6.16 19.21 18.22
CA TYR A 167 -6.20 17.83 17.77
C TYR A 167 -7.65 17.38 17.55
N ASN A 168 -7.84 16.26 16.85
CA ASN A 168 -9.17 15.71 16.56
C ASN A 168 -9.97 15.33 17.83
N ASP A 169 -9.29 15.10 18.95
CA ASP A 169 -9.89 14.83 20.27
C ASP A 169 -10.31 16.12 21.02
N GLY A 170 -10.13 17.29 20.40
CA GLY A 170 -10.44 18.60 20.97
C GLY A 170 -9.33 19.19 21.85
N SER A 171 -8.24 18.45 22.13
CA SER A 171 -7.13 18.98 22.93
C SER A 171 -6.37 20.08 22.18
N PRO A 172 -5.89 21.15 22.88
CA PRO A 172 -5.26 22.28 22.22
C PRO A 172 -3.84 21.98 21.73
N VAL A 173 -3.51 22.42 20.52
CA VAL A 173 -2.15 22.41 19.99
C VAL A 173 -1.44 23.68 20.44
N LYS A 174 -0.55 23.57 21.44
CA LYS A 174 0.15 24.68 22.07
C LYS A 174 1.48 24.99 21.36
N ASN A 175 1.92 26.25 21.43
CA ASN A 175 3.20 26.74 20.90
C ASN A 175 3.43 26.39 19.42
N CYS A 176 2.35 26.21 18.66
CA CYS A 176 2.43 25.91 17.24
C CYS A 176 2.53 27.21 16.44
N ARG A 177 3.48 27.26 15.50
CA ARG A 177 3.65 28.40 14.61
C ARG A 177 2.64 28.35 13.49
N ILE A 178 1.89 29.45 13.32
CA ILE A 178 0.95 29.62 12.21
C ILE A 178 1.22 30.96 11.51
N ASP A 179 1.47 30.92 10.21
CA ASP A 179 1.57 32.10 9.35
C ASP A 179 0.21 32.34 8.68
N PHE A 180 -0.25 33.58 8.68
CA PHE A 180 -1.49 33.97 8.04
C PHE A 180 -1.23 34.88 6.85
N ASP A 181 -1.80 34.51 5.69
CA ASP A 181 -1.88 35.37 4.53
C ASP A 181 -3.34 35.82 4.33
N TYR A 182 -3.56 37.14 4.17
CA TYR A 182 -4.88 37.66 3.84
C TYR A 182 -4.82 38.63 2.68
N ASN A 183 -5.89 38.66 1.89
CA ASN A 183 -6.04 39.54 0.72
C ASN A 183 -6.99 40.69 1.10
N LYS A 184 -6.54 41.91 0.89
CA LYS A 184 -7.36 43.13 1.10
C LYS A 184 -7.21 44.04 -0.12
N GLY A 185 -8.34 44.30 -0.81
CA GLY A 185 -8.34 45.22 -1.97
C GLY A 185 -7.34 44.81 -3.09
N GLY A 186 -7.18 43.51 -3.35
CA GLY A 186 -6.24 42.98 -4.34
C GLY A 186 -4.78 42.97 -3.89
N LYS A 187 -4.45 43.48 -2.69
CA LYS A 187 -3.11 43.41 -2.11
C LYS A 187 -3.00 42.24 -1.13
N LYS A 188 -1.94 41.42 -1.27
CA LYS A 188 -1.63 40.32 -0.39
C LYS A 188 -0.83 40.82 0.83
N TYR A 189 -1.35 40.57 2.02
CA TYR A 189 -0.68 40.86 3.28
C TYR A 189 -0.31 39.54 3.95
N ARG A 190 0.93 39.48 4.48
CA ARG A 190 1.40 38.32 5.24
C ARG A 190 1.68 38.77 6.67
N LYS A 191 1.02 38.17 7.65
CA LYS A 191 1.38 38.28 9.05
C LYS A 191 2.23 37.09 9.44
N ARG A 192 3.52 37.32 9.62
CA ARG A 192 4.45 36.26 10.02
C ARG A 192 4.25 35.92 11.50
N TYR A 193 4.21 34.66 11.73
CA TYR A 193 4.10 33.86 12.94
C TYR A 193 3.53 34.50 14.19
N THR A 194 2.45 33.90 14.59
CA THR A 194 1.95 33.92 15.95
C THR A 194 1.99 32.49 16.46
N LEU A 195 2.42 32.31 17.69
CA LEU A 195 2.37 31.01 18.37
C LEU A 195 0.99 30.84 19.01
N THR A 196 0.44 29.63 18.95
CA THR A 196 -0.78 29.28 19.67
C THR A 196 -0.53 29.37 21.19
N ASN A 197 -1.48 29.90 21.92
CA ASN A 197 -1.46 30.00 23.40
C ASN A 197 -1.73 28.61 24.04
N SER A 198 -1.88 28.62 25.39
CA SER A 198 -2.20 27.38 26.14
C SER A 198 -3.56 26.75 25.80
N GLN A 199 -4.47 27.50 25.19
CA GLN A 199 -5.77 27.05 24.70
C GLN A 199 -5.74 26.64 23.22
N GLY A 200 -4.57 26.70 22.57
CA GLY A 200 -4.43 26.46 21.14
C GLY A 200 -4.96 27.61 20.28
N GLU A 201 -5.09 28.80 20.82
CA GLU A 201 -5.76 29.93 20.17
C GLU A 201 -4.74 31.00 19.74
N ILE A 202 -5.09 31.69 18.66
CA ILE A 202 -4.40 32.86 18.15
C ILE A 202 -5.45 33.93 17.88
N GLU A 203 -5.27 35.13 18.43
CA GLU A 203 -6.10 36.29 18.13
C GLU A 203 -5.53 37.02 16.91
N LEU A 204 -6.36 37.20 15.91
CA LEU A 204 -6.05 37.94 14.69
C LEU A 204 -6.89 39.22 14.67
N GLN A 205 -6.25 40.37 14.69
CA GLN A 205 -6.92 41.64 14.42
C GLN A 205 -6.94 41.86 12.90
N ILE A 206 -8.04 41.47 12.26
CA ILE A 206 -8.27 41.74 10.83
C ILE A 206 -9.11 43.01 10.77
N ARG A 207 -8.51 44.12 10.34
CA ARG A 207 -9.28 45.36 10.11
C ARG A 207 -10.18 45.13 8.91
N GLN A 208 -11.46 45.24 9.11
CA GLN A 208 -12.47 45.18 8.07
C GLN A 208 -12.22 46.29 7.05
N GLY A 209 -12.09 45.99 5.77
CA GLY A 209 -12.14 46.95 4.68
C GLY A 209 -13.58 47.19 4.29
N ASP A 210 -13.88 48.34 3.72
CA ASP A 210 -15.22 48.83 3.33
C ASP A 210 -16.01 47.95 2.36
N SER A 211 -15.55 46.76 1.99
CA SER A 211 -16.25 45.80 1.12
C SER A 211 -16.15 44.39 1.71
N PRO A 212 -17.28 43.75 2.05
CA PRO A 212 -17.32 42.39 2.56
C PRO A 212 -16.97 41.33 1.47
N GLU A 213 -16.89 41.71 0.22
CA GLU A 213 -16.64 40.82 -0.89
C GLU A 213 -15.13 40.47 -0.99
N LYS A 214 -14.82 39.21 -0.78
CA LYS A 214 -13.54 38.54 -1.10
C LYS A 214 -12.35 38.86 -0.19
N GLN A 215 -12.49 38.68 1.12
CA GLN A 215 -11.31 38.45 1.97
C GLN A 215 -11.03 36.95 2.05
N GLN A 216 -9.98 36.51 1.42
CA GLN A 216 -9.50 35.13 1.52
C GLN A 216 -8.40 35.09 2.60
N LEU A 217 -8.66 34.38 3.68
CA LEU A 217 -7.67 34.06 4.71
C LEU A 217 -7.08 32.69 4.43
N SER A 218 -5.77 32.61 4.29
CA SER A 218 -5.06 31.33 4.24
C SER A 218 -4.11 31.22 5.42
N ALA A 219 -4.06 30.04 6.03
CA ALA A 219 -3.19 29.74 7.15
C ALA A 219 -2.20 28.65 6.76
N THR A 220 -0.92 28.85 7.04
CA THR A 220 0.12 27.83 6.91
C THR A 220 0.60 27.46 8.29
N VAL A 221 0.44 26.19 8.65
CA VAL A 221 0.83 25.65 9.95
C VAL A 221 2.18 24.96 9.80
N PHE A 222 3.06 25.16 10.78
CA PHE A 222 4.39 24.58 10.82
C PHE A 222 4.50 23.55 11.93
N ASP A 223 5.17 22.43 11.65
CA ASP A 223 5.53 21.44 12.66
C ASP A 223 6.67 21.93 13.57
N ASP A 224 6.98 21.17 14.62
CA ASP A 224 8.05 21.49 15.59
C ASP A 224 9.45 21.52 14.96
N LYS A 225 9.59 21.01 13.74
CA LYS A 225 10.83 20.99 12.96
C LYS A 225 10.88 22.08 11.88
N GLY A 226 9.84 22.90 11.78
CA GLY A 226 9.72 23.99 10.80
C GLY A 226 9.26 23.52 9.42
N GLY A 227 8.81 22.28 9.26
CA GLY A 227 8.13 21.78 8.06
C GLY A 227 6.66 22.24 8.04
N ILE A 228 6.05 22.27 6.85
CA ILE A 228 4.59 22.51 6.73
C ILE A 228 3.87 21.26 7.24
N ALA A 229 3.00 21.43 8.23
CA ALA A 229 2.26 20.36 8.88
C ALA A 229 0.99 19.98 8.08
#